data_057f42cedff00fdf52484d07847db2df
#
_entry.id   057f42cedff00fdf52484d07847db2df
#
_cell.length_a   1.000
_cell.length_b   1.000
_cell.length_c   1.000
_cell.angle_alpha   90.00
_cell.angle_beta   90.00
_cell.angle_gamma   90.00
#
_symmetry.space_group_name_H-M   'P 1'
#
loop_
_entity.id
_entity.type
_entity.pdbx_description
1 polymer ?
#
loop_
_entity_poly.entity_id
_entity_poly.type
_entity_poly.pdbx_seq_one_letter_code
_entity_poly.pdbx_strand_id
1 'polypeptide(L)'
;MSSEQQHVPCVLAFDLGASSGRAFIGEIRSESPDNSTGATADAPGVRKLHITEIHRFPNVPVQIGGHLHWDTPMLLREIKTGIRKAFQAGYRPESCAIDTWGVDFGLLDRNGELLGIPYHYRDRQTEGLVEEVSALVGAERLFRESGLQFMPFNTLYQLYAMKKAGSPKLDLAETLLLTPDLLSYFLTGRRVCEFTMATTTGLFDPGRGAWNSALMEQLGIPSTIFPDPVPPGTVIGELTAEVCAELDVPPIKTIAVASHDTESAAAAVPADSPAFAYLVSGTWSLLGTQMAKPLLTPAVLERQFSNEGGVDGTYHLLKNIMGLWILQECKRKWEQAGEAYTFAELVELAERAKPLRSLIDPDDLRFMNPADMPEEIRAYCRETGQPVPDSPGAFVRCILESLALRYRQVLEQAEELTGSRFAGLHMVGGGIQNELLCRLTAEAIGRPVWAGPVEASAIGNLLVQLRTSGWLKDLQEGLELVKASFPFQVYEPKQETELENEKRTALWAAAYERFERLGRSIPC
;
A
#
# COMPACT_ATOMS: atom_id res chain seq x y z
N MET A 1 20.05 -6.56 45.16
CA MET A 1 20.32 -7.30 43.92
C MET A 1 19.32 -6.81 42.91
N SER A 2 19.73 -5.87 42.07
CA SER A 2 18.90 -5.35 40.97
C SER A 2 18.74 -6.48 39.96
N SER A 3 17.52 -6.93 39.72
CA SER A 3 17.20 -7.76 38.56
C SER A 3 17.63 -6.97 37.32
N GLU A 4 18.71 -7.37 36.68
CA GLU A 4 18.96 -7.00 35.28
C GLU A 4 17.73 -7.45 34.51
N GLN A 5 16.84 -6.51 34.20
CA GLN A 5 15.80 -6.74 33.21
C GLN A 5 16.53 -7.08 31.93
N GLN A 6 16.47 -8.35 31.51
CA GLN A 6 16.98 -8.78 30.22
C GLN A 6 16.40 -7.83 29.16
N HIS A 7 17.27 -7.06 28.55
CA HIS A 7 16.90 -6.14 27.48
C HIS A 7 16.38 -6.98 26.30
N VAL A 8 15.08 -6.97 26.07
CA VAL A 8 14.48 -7.61 24.91
C VAL A 8 14.77 -6.71 23.71
N PRO A 9 15.47 -7.21 22.68
CA PRO A 9 15.76 -6.43 21.49
C PRO A 9 14.47 -5.98 20.83
N CYS A 10 14.38 -4.70 20.50
CA CYS A 10 13.22 -4.16 19.83
C CYS A 10 13.59 -3.16 18.72
N VAL A 11 12.70 -3.00 17.76
CA VAL A 11 12.82 -2.05 16.67
C VAL A 11 11.52 -1.25 16.54
N LEU A 12 11.60 -0.04 15.97
CA LEU A 12 10.49 0.90 15.87
C LEU A 12 10.11 1.12 14.40
N ALA A 13 8.90 0.75 14.02
CA ALA A 13 8.35 0.98 12.68
C ALA A 13 7.39 2.16 12.68
N PHE A 14 7.47 3.01 11.65
CA PHE A 14 6.48 4.02 11.31
C PHE A 14 5.83 3.61 9.98
N ASP A 15 4.54 3.28 10.04
CA ASP A 15 3.67 2.96 8.91
C ASP A 15 2.75 4.15 8.65
N LEU A 16 3.04 4.90 7.58
CA LEU A 16 2.32 6.11 7.21
C LEU A 16 1.44 5.86 5.99
N GLY A 17 0.18 5.58 6.22
CA GLY A 17 -0.81 5.51 5.13
C GLY A 17 -1.34 6.88 4.72
N ALA A 18 -2.11 6.91 3.63
CA ALA A 18 -2.69 8.14 3.08
C ALA A 18 -3.69 8.86 4.01
N SER A 19 -4.26 8.18 5.01
CA SER A 19 -5.27 8.74 5.92
C SER A 19 -4.86 8.73 7.39
N SER A 20 -3.84 7.96 7.77
CA SER A 20 -3.35 7.88 9.15
C SER A 20 -1.93 7.37 9.20
N GLY A 21 -1.17 7.78 10.22
CA GLY A 21 0.14 7.23 10.53
C GLY A 21 0.13 6.51 11.87
N ARG A 22 0.98 5.49 12.00
CA ARG A 22 1.12 4.68 13.21
C ARG A 22 2.58 4.39 13.50
N ALA A 23 2.90 4.24 14.78
CA ALA A 23 4.20 3.79 15.23
C ALA A 23 4.07 2.50 16.04
N PHE A 24 4.87 1.49 15.72
CA PHE A 24 4.85 0.19 16.37
C PHE A 24 6.23 -0.20 16.88
N ILE A 25 6.28 -0.72 18.10
CA ILE A 25 7.44 -1.49 18.58
C ILE A 25 7.24 -2.95 18.19
N GLY A 26 8.29 -3.54 17.60
CA GLY A 26 8.38 -4.98 17.36
C GLY A 26 9.44 -5.62 18.23
N GLU A 27 9.09 -6.71 18.90
CA GLU A 27 9.96 -7.49 19.79
C GLU A 27 9.84 -8.98 19.48
N ILE A 28 10.95 -9.70 19.44
CA ILE A 28 10.92 -11.17 19.38
C ILE A 28 10.99 -11.70 20.79
N ARG A 29 9.96 -12.44 21.22
CA ARG A 29 9.89 -13.08 22.53
C ARG A 29 9.77 -14.60 22.39
N SER A 30 10.38 -15.34 23.32
CA SER A 30 10.18 -16.78 23.44
C SER A 30 9.06 -17.04 24.45
N GLU A 31 7.98 -17.65 23.98
CA GLU A 31 6.86 -18.05 24.84
C GLU A 31 6.99 -19.54 25.18
N SER A 32 6.80 -19.92 26.44
CA SER A 32 6.72 -21.32 26.82
C SER A 32 5.58 -21.99 26.05
N PRO A 33 5.74 -23.25 25.60
CA PRO A 33 4.67 -23.98 24.96
C PRO A 33 3.41 -23.98 25.85
N ASP A 34 2.25 -23.72 25.24
CA ASP A 34 0.98 -23.76 25.98
C ASP A 34 0.76 -25.17 26.52
N ASN A 35 0.53 -25.28 27.85
CA ASN A 35 0.28 -26.56 28.53
C ASN A 35 -0.92 -27.35 27.96
N SER A 36 -1.73 -26.73 27.10
CA SER A 36 -2.86 -27.40 26.43
C SER A 36 -2.44 -28.38 25.32
N THR A 37 -1.19 -28.30 24.83
CA THR A 37 -0.70 -29.16 23.72
C THR A 37 0.11 -30.38 24.18
N GLY A 38 0.19 -30.65 25.48
CA GLY A 38 0.92 -31.80 26.01
C GLY A 38 2.45 -31.74 25.84
N ALA A 39 3.01 -30.59 25.55
CA ALA A 39 4.45 -30.37 25.44
C ALA A 39 5.11 -30.45 26.83
N THR A 40 6.26 -31.12 26.91
CA THR A 40 7.05 -31.20 28.16
C THR A 40 7.63 -29.85 28.51
N ALA A 41 7.77 -29.54 29.80
CA ALA A 41 8.29 -28.26 30.32
C ALA A 41 9.72 -27.90 29.82
N ASP A 42 10.44 -28.83 29.21
CA ASP A 42 11.78 -28.66 28.64
C ASP A 42 11.76 -28.40 27.11
N ALA A 43 10.60 -28.25 26.46
CA ALA A 43 10.56 -27.92 25.04
C ALA A 43 11.02 -26.45 24.84
N PRO A 44 11.88 -26.19 23.83
CA PRO A 44 12.30 -24.81 23.54
C PRO A 44 11.06 -23.94 23.24
N GLY A 45 11.01 -22.76 23.85
CA GLY A 45 9.89 -21.83 23.66
C GLY A 45 9.70 -21.47 22.18
N VAL A 46 8.45 -21.29 21.78
CA VAL A 46 8.10 -20.81 20.44
C VAL A 46 8.43 -19.32 20.35
N ARG A 47 9.28 -18.95 19.37
CA ARG A 47 9.58 -17.53 19.10
C ARG A 47 8.35 -16.90 18.46
N LYS A 48 7.95 -15.72 18.96
CA LYS A 48 6.86 -14.93 18.41
C LYS A 48 7.25 -13.46 18.26
N LEU A 49 6.72 -12.83 17.24
CA LEU A 49 6.80 -11.38 17.05
C LEU A 49 5.63 -10.72 17.81
N HIS A 50 5.97 -9.91 18.81
CA HIS A 50 5.02 -9.06 19.50
C HIS A 50 5.10 -7.66 18.91
N ILE A 51 3.95 -7.09 18.55
CA ILE A 51 3.84 -5.71 18.10
C ILE A 51 3.02 -4.91 19.09
N THR A 52 3.47 -3.69 19.40
CA THR A 52 2.79 -2.77 20.29
C THR A 52 2.64 -1.43 19.62
N GLU A 53 1.40 -0.97 19.42
CA GLU A 53 1.14 0.38 18.91
C GLU A 53 1.52 1.40 19.97
N ILE A 54 2.46 2.30 19.62
CA ILE A 54 2.96 3.34 20.52
C ILE A 54 2.30 4.68 20.24
N HIS A 55 1.97 4.93 18.97
CA HIS A 55 1.41 6.20 18.55
C HIS A 55 0.54 6.03 17.30
N ARG A 56 -0.54 6.82 17.24
CA ARG A 56 -1.44 6.91 16.09
C ARG A 56 -1.84 8.37 15.89
N PHE A 57 -1.91 8.80 14.64
CA PHE A 57 -2.31 10.15 14.28
C PHE A 57 -3.03 10.17 12.93
N PRO A 58 -3.92 11.14 12.67
CA PRO A 58 -4.53 11.33 11.37
C PRO A 58 -3.50 11.93 10.40
N ASN A 59 -3.59 11.55 9.13
CA ASN A 59 -2.87 12.17 8.03
C ASN A 59 -3.88 12.87 7.13
N VAL A 60 -3.94 14.18 7.24
CA VAL A 60 -4.94 15.01 6.57
C VAL A 60 -4.23 16.00 5.63
N PRO A 61 -4.51 15.95 4.33
CA PRO A 61 -3.93 16.89 3.38
C PRO A 61 -4.45 18.31 3.61
N VAL A 62 -3.65 19.30 3.20
CA VAL A 62 -3.94 20.73 3.38
C VAL A 62 -4.12 21.41 2.02
N GLN A 63 -5.21 22.17 1.86
CA GLN A 63 -5.43 22.99 0.68
C GLN A 63 -4.68 24.32 0.81
N ILE A 64 -3.75 24.59 -0.10
CA ILE A 64 -2.97 25.83 -0.12
C ILE A 64 -2.87 26.36 -1.55
N GLY A 65 -3.28 27.60 -1.79
CA GLY A 65 -3.10 28.26 -3.09
C GLY A 65 -3.78 27.57 -4.28
N GLY A 66 -4.85 26.81 -4.02
CA GLY A 66 -5.56 26.05 -5.06
C GLY A 66 -5.05 24.62 -5.26
N HIS A 67 -3.97 24.25 -4.57
CA HIS A 67 -3.35 22.94 -4.63
C HIS A 67 -3.51 22.15 -3.32
N LEU A 68 -3.51 20.83 -3.42
CA LEU A 68 -3.55 19.92 -2.29
C LEU A 68 -2.11 19.52 -1.92
N HIS A 69 -1.79 19.61 -0.64
CA HIS A 69 -0.43 19.35 -0.10
C HIS A 69 -0.46 18.38 1.07
N TRP A 70 0.66 17.69 1.30
CA TRP A 70 0.91 16.96 2.53
C TRP A 70 1.39 17.91 3.64
N ASP A 71 0.90 17.74 4.86
CA ASP A 71 1.44 18.45 6.03
C ASP A 71 2.74 17.77 6.51
N THR A 72 3.80 17.88 5.70
CA THR A 72 5.10 17.26 5.98
C THR A 72 5.69 17.66 7.34
N PRO A 73 5.58 18.93 7.80
CA PRO A 73 6.00 19.31 9.13
C PRO A 73 5.24 18.58 10.24
N MET A 74 3.93 18.36 10.07
CA MET A 74 3.13 17.57 11.00
C MET A 74 3.60 16.12 11.03
N LEU A 75 3.79 15.49 9.85
CA LEU A 75 4.27 14.11 9.77
C LEU A 75 5.60 13.91 10.51
N LEU A 76 6.56 14.82 10.29
CA LEU A 76 7.84 14.78 11.01
C LEU A 76 7.67 14.93 12.52
N ARG A 77 6.81 15.86 12.96
CA ARG A 77 6.50 16.04 14.39
C ARG A 77 5.89 14.79 15.00
N GLU A 78 4.99 14.10 14.30
CA GLU A 78 4.35 12.90 14.79
C GLU A 78 5.32 11.71 14.84
N ILE A 79 6.26 11.58 13.88
CA ILE A 79 7.35 10.61 13.93
C ILE A 79 8.22 10.86 15.17
N LYS A 80 8.68 12.11 15.37
CA LYS A 80 9.45 12.50 16.56
C LYS A 80 8.70 12.21 17.86
N THR A 81 7.38 12.44 17.86
CA THR A 81 6.51 12.10 18.99
C THR A 81 6.47 10.60 19.25
N GLY A 82 6.37 9.78 18.20
CA GLY A 82 6.43 8.32 18.29
C GLY A 82 7.76 7.82 18.88
N ILE A 83 8.89 8.37 18.40
CA ILE A 83 10.22 8.03 18.97
C ILE A 83 10.25 8.36 20.47
N ARG A 84 9.89 9.58 20.86
CA ARG A 84 9.87 10.00 22.28
C ARG A 84 8.97 9.09 23.12
N LYS A 85 7.76 8.77 22.66
CA LYS A 85 6.82 7.88 23.37
C LYS A 85 7.39 6.48 23.57
N ALA A 86 8.10 5.91 22.59
CA ALA A 86 8.74 4.61 22.73
C ALA A 86 9.74 4.60 23.89
N PHE A 87 10.63 5.60 23.96
CA PHE A 87 11.59 5.71 25.06
C PHE A 87 10.93 6.00 26.40
N GLN A 88 9.88 6.84 26.46
CA GLN A 88 9.12 7.12 27.67
C GLN A 88 8.36 5.88 28.19
N ALA A 89 7.92 5.01 27.28
CA ALA A 89 7.30 3.73 27.64
C ALA A 89 8.32 2.67 28.12
N GLY A 90 9.61 3.00 28.13
CA GLY A 90 10.69 2.12 28.60
C GLY A 90 11.35 1.28 27.52
N TYR A 91 10.89 1.37 26.26
CA TYR A 91 11.55 0.67 25.15
C TYR A 91 12.91 1.29 24.82
N ARG A 92 13.78 0.48 24.23
CA ARG A 92 15.10 0.93 23.76
C ARG A 92 15.32 0.36 22.34
N PRO A 93 14.62 0.92 21.34
CA PRO A 93 14.73 0.40 19.97
C PRO A 93 16.16 0.56 19.44
N GLU A 94 16.69 -0.49 18.81
CA GLU A 94 18.01 -0.49 18.17
C GLU A 94 17.99 0.30 16.86
N SER A 95 16.81 0.34 16.21
CA SER A 95 16.60 1.07 14.97
C SER A 95 15.17 1.60 14.86
N CYS A 96 15.00 2.56 13.94
CA CYS A 96 13.69 2.96 13.44
C CYS A 96 13.69 2.92 11.91
N ALA A 97 12.51 2.77 11.32
CA ALA A 97 12.31 2.84 9.88
C ALA A 97 10.93 3.39 9.54
N ILE A 98 10.81 3.95 8.34
CA ILE A 98 9.59 4.61 7.86
C ILE A 98 9.20 3.97 6.54
N ASP A 99 7.96 3.50 6.43
CA ASP A 99 7.31 3.21 5.18
C ASP A 99 6.12 4.15 4.97
N THR A 100 5.81 4.44 3.70
CA THR A 100 4.73 5.34 3.32
C THR A 100 4.07 4.89 2.02
N TRP A 101 3.01 5.59 1.62
CA TRP A 101 2.51 5.54 0.24
C TRP A 101 3.61 5.93 -0.76
N GLY A 102 3.52 5.42 -1.98
CA GLY A 102 4.46 5.71 -3.07
C GLY A 102 4.30 7.11 -3.69
N VAL A 103 5.05 7.37 -4.72
CA VAL A 103 4.98 8.42 -5.74
C VAL A 103 5.26 9.87 -5.32
N ASP A 104 4.97 10.26 -4.08
CA ASP A 104 5.13 11.64 -3.62
C ASP A 104 6.53 11.94 -3.11
N PHE A 105 6.95 13.19 -3.28
CA PHE A 105 8.33 13.60 -3.06
C PHE A 105 8.44 15.06 -2.56
N GLY A 106 9.60 15.36 -1.97
CA GLY A 106 10.04 16.72 -1.72
C GLY A 106 11.32 17.04 -2.48
N LEU A 107 11.50 18.31 -2.79
CA LEU A 107 12.70 18.85 -3.43
C LEU A 107 13.54 19.61 -2.40
N LEU A 108 14.82 19.31 -2.34
CA LEU A 108 15.78 20.00 -1.48
C LEU A 108 16.69 20.90 -2.35
N ASP A 109 17.02 22.05 -1.82
CA ASP A 109 18.03 22.93 -2.41
C ASP A 109 19.46 22.45 -2.08
N ARG A 110 20.48 23.19 -2.54
CA ARG A 110 21.90 22.92 -2.27
C ARG A 110 22.26 22.93 -0.77
N ASN A 111 21.51 23.66 0.05
CA ASN A 111 21.73 23.71 1.49
C ASN A 111 20.99 22.58 2.24
N GLY A 112 20.16 21.81 1.54
CA GLY A 112 19.31 20.77 2.12
C GLY A 112 17.99 21.30 2.68
N GLU A 113 17.61 22.52 2.31
CA GLU A 113 16.32 23.10 2.70
C GLU A 113 15.21 22.68 1.75
N LEU A 114 14.02 22.44 2.29
CA LEU A 114 12.86 21.99 1.52
C LEU A 114 12.30 23.14 0.65
N LEU A 115 12.27 22.95 -0.66
CA LEU A 115 11.76 23.88 -1.67
C LEU A 115 10.23 23.91 -1.73
N GLY A 116 9.59 24.15 -0.61
CA GLY A 116 8.14 24.19 -0.46
C GLY A 116 7.54 22.86 -0.05
N ILE A 117 6.27 22.90 0.32
CA ILE A 117 5.55 21.74 0.83
C ILE A 117 5.25 20.77 -0.33
N PRO A 118 5.48 19.44 -0.19
CA PRO A 118 5.15 18.42 -1.17
C PRO A 118 3.68 18.43 -1.59
N TYR A 119 3.42 18.24 -2.87
CA TYR A 119 2.07 18.05 -3.38
C TYR A 119 1.51 16.69 -2.94
N HIS A 120 0.20 16.65 -2.80
CA HIS A 120 -0.52 15.41 -2.57
C HIS A 120 -0.81 14.71 -3.91
N TYR A 121 -0.68 13.40 -3.99
CA TYR A 121 -0.86 12.65 -5.24
C TYR A 121 -2.25 12.78 -5.89
N ARG A 122 -3.28 13.24 -5.16
CA ARG A 122 -4.62 13.55 -5.70
C ARG A 122 -4.77 15.02 -6.12
N ASP A 123 -3.68 15.80 -6.16
CA ASP A 123 -3.76 17.18 -6.66
C ASP A 123 -4.07 17.18 -8.16
N ARG A 124 -4.83 18.17 -8.59
CA ARG A 124 -5.30 18.29 -9.98
C ARG A 124 -4.24 18.68 -10.98
N GLN A 125 -3.03 19.04 -10.55
CA GLN A 125 -1.96 19.49 -11.44
C GLN A 125 -1.59 18.46 -12.53
N THR A 126 -1.94 17.19 -12.34
CA THR A 126 -1.61 16.09 -13.26
C THR A 126 -2.79 15.69 -14.17
N GLU A 127 -3.93 16.37 -14.10
CA GLU A 127 -5.09 16.07 -14.96
C GLU A 127 -4.71 16.17 -16.45
N GLY A 128 -5.03 15.12 -17.24
CA GLY A 128 -4.75 15.03 -18.70
C GLY A 128 -3.28 14.79 -19.08
N LEU A 129 -2.37 14.65 -18.11
CA LEU A 129 -0.95 14.49 -18.42
C LEU A 129 -0.56 13.05 -18.81
N VAL A 130 -1.35 12.05 -18.43
CA VAL A 130 -1.13 10.65 -18.86
C VAL A 130 -1.22 10.56 -20.38
N GLU A 131 -2.27 11.12 -20.97
CA GLU A 131 -2.51 11.14 -22.43
C GLU A 131 -1.44 11.99 -23.14
N GLU A 132 -1.11 13.15 -22.60
CA GLU A 132 -0.13 14.07 -23.16
C GLU A 132 1.28 13.42 -23.20
N VAL A 133 1.74 12.85 -22.09
CA VAL A 133 3.05 12.19 -22.01
C VAL A 133 3.07 10.93 -22.86
N SER A 134 1.97 10.15 -22.87
CA SER A 134 1.85 8.97 -23.72
C SER A 134 1.91 9.31 -25.21
N ALA A 135 1.32 10.45 -25.63
CA ALA A 135 1.43 10.93 -27.01
C ALA A 135 2.86 11.41 -27.33
N LEU A 136 3.57 12.03 -26.38
CA LEU A 136 4.92 12.56 -26.56
C LEU A 136 5.99 11.47 -26.62
N VAL A 137 5.88 10.44 -25.78
CA VAL A 137 6.89 9.37 -25.61
C VAL A 137 6.53 8.12 -26.41
N GLY A 138 5.24 7.84 -26.59
CA GLY A 138 4.69 6.57 -27.06
C GLY A 138 4.40 5.63 -25.89
N ALA A 139 3.14 5.20 -25.73
CA ALA A 139 2.69 4.39 -24.60
C ALA A 139 3.49 3.08 -24.44
N GLU A 140 3.76 2.35 -25.52
CA GLU A 140 4.55 1.11 -25.48
C GLU A 140 5.98 1.34 -24.99
N ARG A 141 6.61 2.42 -25.46
CA ARG A 141 7.96 2.78 -25.02
C ARG A 141 7.96 3.21 -23.55
N LEU A 142 7.01 4.07 -23.17
CA LEU A 142 6.87 4.53 -21.80
C LEU A 142 6.70 3.36 -20.84
N PHE A 143 5.81 2.41 -21.16
CA PHE A 143 5.64 1.21 -20.34
C PHE A 143 6.90 0.34 -20.30
N ARG A 144 7.53 0.06 -21.44
CA ARG A 144 8.73 -0.78 -21.47
C ARG A 144 9.88 -0.20 -20.65
N GLU A 145 9.95 1.13 -20.55
CA GLU A 145 11.01 1.85 -19.86
C GLU A 145 10.67 2.19 -18.39
N SER A 146 9.38 2.18 -17.98
CA SER A 146 8.93 2.43 -16.60
C SER A 146 8.39 1.20 -15.90
N GLY A 147 7.82 0.27 -16.66
CA GLY A 147 7.19 -0.95 -16.13
C GLY A 147 5.87 -0.72 -15.38
N LEU A 148 5.33 0.50 -15.36
CA LEU A 148 4.21 0.86 -14.48
C LEU A 148 2.87 0.98 -15.21
N GLN A 149 1.81 0.69 -14.49
CA GLN A 149 0.45 1.12 -14.78
C GLN A 149 0.41 2.65 -14.89
N PHE A 150 -0.23 3.19 -15.93
CA PHE A 150 -0.31 4.64 -16.10
C PHE A 150 -1.36 5.24 -15.17
N MET A 151 -0.89 5.86 -14.11
CA MET A 151 -1.72 6.52 -13.12
C MET A 151 -1.34 8.00 -13.03
N PRO A 152 -2.31 8.93 -13.04
CA PRO A 152 -2.02 10.37 -13.08
C PRO A 152 -1.15 10.84 -11.90
N PHE A 153 -1.13 10.09 -10.82
CA PHE A 153 -0.36 10.42 -9.63
C PHE A 153 1.11 9.98 -9.67
N ASN A 154 1.59 9.19 -10.66
CA ASN A 154 3.00 8.81 -10.70
C ASN A 154 3.91 10.05 -10.69
N THR A 155 5.05 9.95 -10.05
CA THR A 155 6.06 11.03 -9.88
C THR A 155 6.42 11.68 -11.22
N LEU A 156 6.54 10.88 -12.27
CA LEU A 156 6.76 11.31 -13.66
C LEU A 156 5.81 12.46 -14.05
N TYR A 157 4.49 12.27 -13.85
CA TYR A 157 3.49 13.26 -14.26
C TYR A 157 3.49 14.48 -13.34
N GLN A 158 3.78 14.31 -12.05
CA GLN A 158 3.91 15.41 -11.09
C GLN A 158 5.08 16.31 -11.48
N LEU A 159 6.25 15.75 -11.80
CA LEU A 159 7.43 16.50 -12.25
C LEU A 159 7.21 17.15 -13.60
N TYR A 160 6.56 16.45 -14.54
CA TYR A 160 6.19 17.01 -15.82
C TYR A 160 5.21 18.18 -15.69
N ALA A 161 4.23 18.09 -14.78
CA ALA A 161 3.33 19.20 -14.44
C ALA A 161 4.11 20.44 -13.94
N MET A 162 5.05 20.23 -13.02
CA MET A 162 5.91 21.30 -12.51
C MET A 162 6.76 21.93 -13.62
N LYS A 163 7.34 21.11 -14.51
CA LYS A 163 8.10 21.60 -15.66
C LYS A 163 7.23 22.43 -16.61
N LYS A 164 6.05 21.92 -16.96
CA LYS A 164 5.09 22.60 -17.84
C LYS A 164 4.60 23.93 -17.26
N ALA A 165 4.43 23.99 -15.94
CA ALA A 165 4.08 25.23 -15.23
C ALA A 165 5.25 26.21 -15.08
N GLY A 166 6.46 25.87 -15.50
CA GLY A 166 7.65 26.69 -15.33
C GLY A 166 8.03 26.90 -13.85
N SER A 167 7.83 25.90 -13.03
CA SER A 167 8.10 25.99 -11.59
C SER A 167 9.59 26.22 -11.32
N PRO A 168 9.97 27.32 -10.63
CA PRO A 168 11.37 27.58 -10.32
C PRO A 168 11.95 26.56 -9.32
N LYS A 169 11.12 25.77 -8.67
CA LYS A 169 11.57 24.72 -7.72
C LYS A 169 12.44 23.68 -8.41
N LEU A 170 12.14 23.33 -9.67
CA LEU A 170 12.95 22.36 -10.42
C LEU A 170 14.34 22.90 -10.77
N ASP A 171 14.46 24.20 -11.05
CA ASP A 171 15.75 24.84 -11.37
C ASP A 171 16.62 25.01 -10.11
N LEU A 172 16.02 25.09 -8.93
CA LEU A 172 16.71 25.24 -7.63
C LEU A 172 16.95 23.90 -6.94
N ALA A 173 16.33 22.82 -7.41
CA ALA A 173 16.43 21.52 -6.80
C ALA A 173 17.83 20.90 -7.00
N GLU A 174 18.43 20.47 -5.91
CA GLU A 174 19.68 19.70 -5.87
C GLU A 174 19.41 18.23 -5.62
N THR A 175 18.33 17.93 -4.89
CA THR A 175 17.96 16.53 -4.57
C THR A 175 16.44 16.39 -4.52
N LEU A 176 15.94 15.31 -5.13
CA LEU A 176 14.59 14.80 -4.95
C LEU A 176 14.63 13.64 -3.97
N LEU A 177 13.79 13.68 -2.93
CA LEU A 177 13.60 12.57 -2.00
C LEU A 177 12.13 12.18 -1.98
N LEU A 178 11.85 10.88 -2.12
CA LEU A 178 10.51 10.34 -1.96
C LEU A 178 10.09 10.43 -0.49
N THR A 179 8.81 10.40 -0.20
CA THR A 179 8.27 10.76 1.12
C THR A 179 8.99 10.09 2.30
N PRO A 180 9.20 8.76 2.34
CA PRO A 180 9.89 8.11 3.47
C PRO A 180 11.36 8.49 3.53
N ASP A 181 12.01 8.68 2.37
CA ASP A 181 13.40 9.10 2.29
C ASP A 181 13.58 10.55 2.78
N LEU A 182 12.63 11.43 2.44
CA LEU A 182 12.60 12.82 2.92
C LEU A 182 12.43 12.89 4.44
N LEU A 183 11.53 12.09 5.00
CA LEU A 183 11.31 12.03 6.45
C LEU A 183 12.53 11.45 7.16
N SER A 184 13.16 10.43 6.59
CA SER A 184 14.42 9.84 7.08
C SER A 184 15.58 10.84 6.97
N TYR A 185 15.63 11.65 5.92
CA TYR A 185 16.61 12.74 5.77
C TYR A 185 16.51 13.75 6.92
N PHE A 186 15.30 14.17 7.30
CA PHE A 186 15.12 15.09 8.43
C PHE A 186 15.54 14.52 9.79
N LEU A 187 15.61 13.18 9.90
CA LEU A 187 16.10 12.52 11.12
C LEU A 187 17.61 12.31 11.11
N THR A 188 18.22 12.07 9.94
CA THR A 188 19.60 11.59 9.81
C THR A 188 20.55 12.52 9.06
N GLY A 189 20.03 13.50 8.33
CA GLY A 189 20.80 14.32 7.40
C GLY A 189 21.32 13.58 6.15
N ARG A 190 20.94 12.30 5.93
CA ARG A 190 21.40 11.48 4.81
C ARG A 190 20.42 11.47 3.66
N ARG A 191 20.90 11.77 2.46
CA ARG A 191 20.12 11.78 1.22
C ARG A 191 20.24 10.41 0.56
N VAL A 192 19.20 9.61 0.62
CA VAL A 192 19.10 8.29 -0.01
C VAL A 192 17.80 8.21 -0.80
N CYS A 193 17.70 7.27 -1.71
CA CYS A 193 16.45 6.87 -2.35
C CYS A 193 16.30 5.37 -2.16
N GLU A 194 15.21 4.91 -1.57
CA GLU A 194 14.99 3.49 -1.37
C GLU A 194 14.40 2.85 -2.64
N PHE A 195 14.83 1.62 -2.96
CA PHE A 195 14.56 0.94 -4.23
C PHE A 195 13.06 0.72 -4.50
N THR A 196 12.28 0.29 -3.50
CA THR A 196 10.85 0.04 -3.70
C THR A 196 10.12 1.34 -4.03
N MET A 197 10.52 2.43 -3.39
CA MET A 197 10.02 3.78 -3.69
C MET A 197 10.46 4.27 -5.08
N ALA A 198 11.72 4.06 -5.47
CA ALA A 198 12.22 4.47 -6.78
C ALA A 198 11.39 3.86 -7.91
N THR A 199 10.99 2.60 -7.76
CA THR A 199 10.22 1.88 -8.78
C THR A 199 8.77 2.37 -8.93
N THR A 200 8.21 3.15 -7.99
CA THR A 200 6.86 3.72 -8.13
C THR A 200 6.82 4.98 -8.99
N THR A 201 7.98 5.55 -9.33
CA THR A 201 8.09 6.90 -9.90
C THR A 201 7.69 7.03 -11.35
N GLY A 202 7.77 5.97 -12.14
CA GLY A 202 7.67 6.02 -13.60
C GLY A 202 8.95 6.53 -14.31
N LEU A 203 10.01 6.78 -13.54
CA LEU A 203 11.30 7.29 -14.01
C LEU A 203 12.47 6.32 -13.79
N PHE A 204 12.23 5.24 -13.07
CA PHE A 204 13.17 4.14 -12.91
C PHE A 204 12.90 3.06 -13.96
N ASP A 205 13.95 2.64 -14.67
CA ASP A 205 13.87 1.56 -15.67
C ASP A 205 14.13 0.21 -14.96
N PRO A 206 13.10 -0.60 -14.72
CA PRO A 206 13.26 -1.87 -14.01
C PRO A 206 14.02 -2.93 -14.84
N GLY A 207 14.04 -2.79 -16.18
CA GLY A 207 14.81 -3.65 -17.07
C GLY A 207 16.30 -3.41 -16.99
N ARG A 208 16.71 -2.16 -16.71
CA ARG A 208 18.12 -1.75 -16.55
C ARG A 208 18.55 -1.69 -15.08
N GLY A 209 17.60 -1.59 -14.16
CA GLY A 209 17.89 -1.39 -12.73
C GLY A 209 18.46 0.00 -12.41
N ALA A 210 18.07 1.04 -13.14
CA ALA A 210 18.63 2.38 -13.02
C ALA A 210 17.61 3.47 -13.41
N TRP A 211 17.88 4.71 -13.01
CA TRP A 211 17.13 5.87 -13.45
C TRP A 211 17.19 6.04 -14.98
N ASN A 212 16.05 6.36 -15.60
CA ASN A 212 15.94 6.59 -17.05
C ASN A 212 16.24 8.05 -17.42
N SER A 213 17.53 8.40 -17.44
CA SER A 213 17.97 9.76 -17.76
C SER A 213 17.53 10.24 -19.15
N ALA A 214 17.42 9.34 -20.14
CA ALA A 214 16.98 9.69 -21.49
C ALA A 214 15.49 10.08 -21.53
N LEU A 215 14.63 9.39 -20.77
CA LEU A 215 13.22 9.77 -20.60
C LEU A 215 13.09 11.09 -19.85
N MET A 216 13.86 11.26 -18.78
CA MET A 216 13.88 12.51 -18.01
C MET A 216 14.30 13.70 -18.88
N GLU A 217 15.35 13.57 -19.67
CA GLU A 217 15.83 14.61 -20.61
C GLU A 217 14.74 14.96 -21.64
N GLN A 218 14.09 13.96 -22.23
CA GLN A 218 12.99 14.18 -23.18
C GLN A 218 11.83 14.97 -22.58
N LEU A 219 11.52 14.74 -21.29
CA LEU A 219 10.46 15.43 -20.55
C LEU A 219 10.93 16.74 -19.88
N GLY A 220 12.21 17.08 -20.00
CA GLY A 220 12.81 18.26 -19.41
C GLY A 220 12.90 18.18 -17.88
N ILE A 221 13.00 16.97 -17.34
CA ILE A 221 13.17 16.70 -15.90
C ILE A 221 14.68 16.56 -15.62
N PRO A 222 15.25 17.30 -14.66
CA PRO A 222 16.68 17.20 -14.35
C PRO A 222 17.02 15.85 -13.72
N SER A 223 17.80 15.02 -14.40
CA SER A 223 18.16 13.68 -13.90
C SER A 223 19.16 13.69 -12.75
N THR A 224 19.88 14.80 -12.56
CA THR A 224 20.93 14.95 -11.54
C THR A 224 20.41 15.05 -10.11
N ILE A 225 19.10 15.30 -9.94
CA ILE A 225 18.49 15.45 -8.61
C ILE A 225 18.13 14.12 -7.93
N PHE A 226 18.24 13.01 -8.64
CA PHE A 226 17.84 11.68 -8.16
C PHE A 226 19.05 10.94 -7.55
N PRO A 227 19.07 10.66 -6.23
CA PRO A 227 20.09 9.78 -5.65
C PRO A 227 20.00 8.36 -6.23
N ASP A 228 21.11 7.66 -6.29
CA ASP A 228 21.11 6.25 -6.67
C ASP A 228 20.31 5.43 -5.65
N PRO A 229 19.45 4.50 -6.11
CA PRO A 229 18.63 3.69 -5.21
C PRO A 229 19.45 2.73 -4.35
N VAL A 230 19.06 2.63 -3.09
CA VAL A 230 19.62 1.64 -2.14
C VAL A 230 18.61 0.52 -1.88
N PRO A 231 19.07 -0.74 -1.69
CA PRO A 231 18.15 -1.85 -1.43
C PRO A 231 17.55 -1.78 -0.02
N PRO A 232 16.35 -2.39 0.19
CA PRO A 232 15.80 -2.63 1.52
C PRO A 232 16.81 -3.32 2.45
N GLY A 233 16.89 -2.87 3.71
CA GLY A 233 17.87 -3.32 4.70
C GLY A 233 19.13 -2.45 4.77
N THR A 234 19.24 -1.40 3.96
CA THR A 234 20.37 -0.45 4.04
C THR A 234 20.26 0.41 5.28
N VAL A 235 21.34 0.46 6.09
CA VAL A 235 21.45 1.42 7.19
C VAL A 235 21.73 2.80 6.61
N ILE A 236 20.78 3.72 6.73
CA ILE A 236 20.87 5.09 6.23
C ILE A 236 21.86 5.91 7.07
N GLY A 237 21.76 5.78 8.38
CA GLY A 237 22.57 6.52 9.36
C GLY A 237 21.96 6.39 10.74
N GLU A 238 22.38 7.28 11.64
CA GLU A 238 21.80 7.44 12.98
C GLU A 238 21.05 8.78 13.08
N LEU A 239 20.18 8.90 14.06
CA LEU A 239 19.56 10.20 14.38
C LEU A 239 20.66 11.25 14.62
N THR A 240 20.47 12.45 14.08
CA THR A 240 21.45 13.54 14.29
C THR A 240 21.53 13.95 15.77
N ALA A 241 22.62 14.58 16.15
CA ALA A 241 22.80 15.06 17.53
C ALA A 241 21.68 16.05 17.93
N GLU A 242 21.22 16.88 16.98
CA GLU A 242 20.14 17.83 17.19
C GLU A 242 18.81 17.11 17.47
N VAL A 243 18.49 16.06 16.69
CA VAL A 243 17.27 15.25 16.90
C VAL A 243 17.35 14.50 18.22
N CYS A 244 18.50 13.91 18.55
CA CYS A 244 18.70 13.24 19.83
C CYS A 244 18.51 14.20 21.01
N ALA A 245 19.07 15.41 20.94
CA ALA A 245 18.94 16.43 21.97
C ALA A 245 17.49 16.95 22.10
N GLU A 246 16.80 17.19 20.97
CA GLU A 246 15.38 17.60 20.95
C GLU A 246 14.46 16.57 21.61
N LEU A 247 14.74 15.30 21.40
CA LEU A 247 13.88 14.20 21.87
C LEU A 247 14.27 13.64 23.23
N ASP A 248 15.46 13.98 23.72
CA ASP A 248 16.09 13.38 24.93
C ASP A 248 16.23 11.87 24.79
N VAL A 249 16.79 11.42 23.65
CA VAL A 249 17.01 10.00 23.32
C VAL A 249 18.46 9.77 22.85
N PRO A 250 19.01 8.56 23.02
CA PRO A 250 20.30 8.22 22.43
C PRO A 250 20.17 8.11 20.89
N PRO A 251 21.30 8.13 20.16
CA PRO A 251 21.30 7.83 18.75
C PRO A 251 20.81 6.39 18.50
N ILE A 252 19.88 6.25 17.55
CA ILE A 252 19.40 4.96 17.03
C ILE A 252 19.58 4.94 15.53
N LYS A 253 19.76 3.76 14.95
CA LYS A 253 19.92 3.59 13.51
C LYS A 253 18.59 3.87 12.80
N THR A 254 18.66 4.46 11.63
CA THR A 254 17.54 4.54 10.68
C THR A 254 17.84 3.60 9.52
N ILE A 255 16.89 2.76 9.16
CA ILE A 255 17.03 1.71 8.14
C ILE A 255 16.07 2.02 6.99
N ALA A 256 16.56 1.97 5.75
CA ALA A 256 15.71 1.89 4.57
C ALA A 256 15.11 0.48 4.53
N VAL A 257 13.81 0.37 4.73
CA VAL A 257 13.07 -0.89 4.62
C VAL A 257 12.47 -1.02 3.22
N ALA A 258 11.53 -1.90 2.96
CA ALA A 258 10.67 -1.76 1.79
C ALA A 258 9.77 -0.55 2.03
N SER A 259 10.27 0.64 1.69
CA SER A 259 9.70 1.91 2.17
C SER A 259 8.39 2.30 1.47
N HIS A 260 8.00 1.60 0.39
CA HIS A 260 6.62 1.60 -0.11
C HIS A 260 5.78 0.66 0.77
N ASP A 261 4.73 1.18 1.42
CA ASP A 261 3.88 0.47 2.39
C ASP A 261 3.33 -0.86 1.85
N THR A 262 2.96 -0.88 0.57
CA THR A 262 2.51 -2.09 -0.13
C THR A 262 3.60 -3.16 -0.20
N GLU A 263 4.84 -2.77 -0.48
CA GLU A 263 5.96 -3.70 -0.57
C GLU A 263 6.38 -4.20 0.82
N SER A 264 6.27 -3.34 1.84
CA SER A 264 6.37 -3.78 3.23
C SER A 264 5.27 -4.79 3.57
N ALA A 265 4.02 -4.52 3.21
CA ALA A 265 2.92 -5.46 3.44
C ALA A 265 3.11 -6.79 2.71
N ALA A 266 3.59 -6.77 1.46
CA ALA A 266 3.89 -7.97 0.68
C ALA A 266 5.01 -8.81 1.33
N ALA A 267 6.01 -8.16 1.93
CA ALA A 267 7.08 -8.83 2.67
C ALA A 267 6.61 -9.56 3.94
N ALA A 268 5.40 -9.26 4.43
CA ALA A 268 4.77 -9.92 5.58
C ALA A 268 3.75 -11.00 5.20
N VAL A 269 3.53 -11.26 3.92
CA VAL A 269 2.55 -12.27 3.46
C VAL A 269 3.08 -13.68 3.75
N PRO A 270 2.43 -14.46 4.64
CA PRO A 270 2.97 -15.74 5.09
C PRO A 270 2.61 -16.89 4.13
N ALA A 271 2.94 -16.74 2.85
CA ALA A 271 2.65 -17.75 1.83
C ALA A 271 3.51 -19.00 1.98
N ASP A 272 2.91 -20.18 1.73
CA ASP A 272 3.60 -21.48 1.77
C ASP A 272 4.21 -21.86 0.42
N SER A 273 3.86 -21.16 -0.65
CA SER A 273 4.31 -21.41 -2.02
C SER A 273 5.00 -20.18 -2.59
N PRO A 274 6.06 -20.33 -3.39
CA PRO A 274 6.66 -19.21 -4.11
C PRO A 274 5.72 -18.60 -5.16
N ALA A 275 4.75 -19.37 -5.65
CA ALA A 275 3.68 -18.89 -6.53
C ALA A 275 2.44 -18.57 -5.69
N PHE A 276 2.31 -17.36 -5.24
CA PHE A 276 1.18 -16.88 -4.46
C PHE A 276 0.66 -15.55 -5.00
N ALA A 277 -0.63 -15.29 -4.77
CA ALA A 277 -1.21 -13.98 -5.00
C ALA A 277 -1.54 -13.32 -3.66
N TYR A 278 -1.35 -12.02 -3.60
CA TYR A 278 -1.68 -11.22 -2.42
C TYR A 278 -2.53 -10.01 -2.79
N LEU A 279 -3.27 -9.50 -1.83
CA LEU A 279 -4.04 -8.27 -1.91
C LEU A 279 -3.78 -7.45 -0.66
N VAL A 280 -3.12 -6.31 -0.81
CA VAL A 280 -3.03 -5.31 0.25
C VAL A 280 -4.31 -4.48 0.19
N SER A 281 -5.20 -4.67 1.17
CA SER A 281 -6.54 -4.06 1.21
C SER A 281 -6.58 -2.89 2.19
N GLY A 282 -6.85 -1.70 1.67
CA GLY A 282 -6.96 -0.46 2.42
C GLY A 282 -7.77 0.57 1.66
N THR A 283 -7.39 1.85 1.73
CA THR A 283 -7.95 2.93 0.90
C THR A 283 -7.80 2.60 -0.58
N TRP A 284 -6.62 2.15 -0.98
CA TRP A 284 -6.35 1.44 -2.22
C TRP A 284 -6.38 -0.07 -1.99
N SER A 285 -6.52 -0.82 -3.07
CA SER A 285 -6.36 -2.27 -3.10
C SER A 285 -5.30 -2.60 -4.14
N LEU A 286 -4.16 -3.17 -3.71
CA LEU A 286 -3.09 -3.58 -4.61
C LEU A 286 -3.04 -5.09 -4.64
N LEU A 287 -3.43 -5.67 -5.79
CA LEU A 287 -3.41 -7.11 -6.01
C LEU A 287 -2.23 -7.49 -6.89
N GLY A 288 -1.39 -8.39 -6.43
CA GLY A 288 -0.20 -8.78 -7.15
C GLY A 288 0.36 -10.16 -6.79
N THR A 289 1.48 -10.46 -7.41
CA THR A 289 2.30 -11.65 -7.17
C THR A 289 3.78 -11.31 -7.27
N GLN A 290 4.61 -12.03 -6.55
CA GLN A 290 6.06 -11.85 -6.57
C GLN A 290 6.68 -12.47 -7.82
N MET A 291 7.65 -11.76 -8.42
CA MET A 291 8.40 -12.15 -9.60
C MET A 291 9.91 -12.03 -9.35
N ALA A 292 10.70 -12.91 -9.95
CA ALA A 292 12.16 -12.79 -9.89
C ALA A 292 12.70 -11.64 -10.77
N LYS A 293 11.95 -11.23 -11.78
CA LYS A 293 12.31 -10.17 -12.74
C LYS A 293 11.05 -9.43 -13.21
N PRO A 294 11.16 -8.18 -13.65
CA PRO A 294 10.01 -7.45 -14.17
C PRO A 294 9.49 -8.07 -15.48
N LEU A 295 8.19 -8.05 -15.66
CA LEU A 295 7.49 -8.56 -16.86
C LEU A 295 7.03 -7.37 -17.71
N LEU A 296 7.85 -7.01 -18.72
CA LEU A 296 7.68 -5.81 -19.56
C LEU A 296 7.11 -6.15 -20.94
N THR A 297 6.00 -6.89 -20.98
CA THR A 297 5.38 -7.33 -22.24
C THR A 297 4.21 -6.44 -22.66
N PRO A 298 3.85 -6.39 -23.98
CA PRO A 298 2.67 -5.68 -24.44
C PRO A 298 1.37 -6.11 -23.73
N ALA A 299 1.25 -7.39 -23.39
CA ALA A 299 0.08 -7.92 -22.67
C ALA A 299 -0.04 -7.33 -21.25
N VAL A 300 1.07 -7.04 -20.58
CA VAL A 300 1.07 -6.39 -19.25
C VAL A 300 0.65 -4.93 -19.39
N LEU A 301 1.12 -4.22 -20.44
CA LEU A 301 0.66 -2.87 -20.75
C LEU A 301 -0.85 -2.85 -21.03
N GLU A 302 -1.34 -3.73 -21.89
CA GLU A 302 -2.77 -3.79 -22.25
C GLU A 302 -3.66 -3.99 -21.00
N ARG A 303 -3.18 -4.79 -20.05
CA ARG A 303 -3.90 -5.05 -18.80
C ARG A 303 -3.58 -4.06 -17.69
N GLN A 304 -2.71 -3.08 -17.96
CA GLN A 304 -2.34 -2.02 -17.02
C GLN A 304 -1.87 -2.57 -15.66
N PHE A 305 -0.84 -3.43 -15.65
CA PHE A 305 -0.13 -3.86 -14.44
C PHE A 305 1.16 -3.08 -14.26
N SER A 306 1.58 -2.93 -13.01
CA SER A 306 2.88 -2.39 -12.60
C SER A 306 3.89 -3.49 -12.30
N ASN A 307 5.17 -3.17 -12.48
CA ASN A 307 6.31 -3.94 -11.98
C ASN A 307 7.03 -3.09 -10.92
N GLU A 308 6.70 -3.30 -9.66
CA GLU A 308 7.30 -2.56 -8.55
C GLU A 308 8.37 -3.39 -7.85
N GLY A 309 9.41 -2.74 -7.35
CA GLY A 309 10.51 -3.41 -6.67
C GLY A 309 10.12 -3.91 -5.29
N GLY A 310 10.52 -5.13 -4.96
CA GLY A 310 10.31 -5.76 -3.66
C GLY A 310 11.60 -5.96 -2.87
N VAL A 311 11.51 -6.68 -1.75
CA VAL A 311 12.65 -7.05 -0.92
C VAL A 311 13.52 -8.08 -1.67
N ASP A 312 14.83 -8.09 -1.38
CA ASP A 312 15.83 -9.03 -1.93
C ASP A 312 15.94 -9.00 -3.47
N GLY A 313 15.72 -7.83 -4.08
CA GLY A 313 15.85 -7.64 -5.53
C GLY A 313 14.75 -8.33 -6.34
N THR A 314 13.66 -8.72 -5.69
CA THR A 314 12.46 -9.20 -6.37
C THR A 314 11.66 -8.05 -6.98
N TYR A 315 10.67 -8.40 -7.79
CA TYR A 315 9.67 -7.48 -8.32
C TYR A 315 8.28 -8.01 -8.02
N HIS A 316 7.31 -7.13 -7.96
CA HIS A 316 5.92 -7.50 -7.85
C HIS A 316 5.17 -7.06 -9.09
N LEU A 317 4.56 -8.02 -9.78
CA LEU A 317 3.59 -7.76 -10.82
C LEU A 317 2.26 -7.50 -10.12
N LEU A 318 1.85 -6.23 -10.05
CA LEU A 318 0.67 -5.83 -9.29
C LEU A 318 -0.20 -4.85 -10.07
N LYS A 319 -1.44 -4.70 -9.62
CA LYS A 319 -2.38 -3.72 -10.15
C LYS A 319 -2.96 -2.89 -9.02
N ASN A 320 -2.91 -1.57 -9.21
CA ASN A 320 -3.62 -0.62 -8.37
C ASN A 320 -5.11 -0.65 -8.71
N ILE A 321 -5.94 -0.83 -7.70
CA ILE A 321 -7.41 -0.86 -7.79
C ILE A 321 -7.92 0.15 -6.77
N MET A 322 -8.93 0.94 -7.15
CA MET A 322 -9.62 1.79 -6.18
C MET A 322 -10.26 0.89 -5.11
N GLY A 323 -9.80 1.02 -3.88
CA GLY A 323 -10.21 0.14 -2.79
C GLY A 323 -11.40 0.66 -1.98
N LEU A 324 -11.29 0.56 -0.66
CA LEU A 324 -12.32 1.01 0.28
C LEU A 324 -12.49 2.53 0.35
N TRP A 325 -11.70 3.30 -0.38
CA TRP A 325 -11.89 4.74 -0.59
C TRP A 325 -13.33 5.09 -0.98
N ILE A 326 -13.92 4.31 -1.91
CA ILE A 326 -15.29 4.54 -2.37
C ILE A 326 -16.27 4.47 -1.19
N LEU A 327 -16.12 3.48 -0.31
CA LEU A 327 -16.95 3.33 0.89
C LEU A 327 -16.67 4.44 1.91
N GLN A 328 -15.40 4.79 2.11
CA GLN A 328 -14.99 5.85 3.03
C GLN A 328 -15.61 7.20 2.63
N GLU A 329 -15.59 7.53 1.35
CA GLU A 329 -16.20 8.76 0.82
C GLU A 329 -17.72 8.76 0.90
N CYS A 330 -18.37 7.62 0.67
CA CYS A 330 -19.81 7.49 0.91
C CYS A 330 -20.14 7.77 2.38
N LYS A 331 -19.42 7.12 3.31
CA LYS A 331 -19.60 7.31 4.74
C LYS A 331 -19.39 8.77 5.15
N ARG A 332 -18.31 9.41 4.68
CA ARG A 332 -18.01 10.82 4.94
C ARG A 332 -19.15 11.72 4.46
N LYS A 333 -19.72 11.43 3.30
CA LYS A 333 -20.83 12.22 2.74
C LYS A 333 -22.11 12.05 3.54
N TRP A 334 -22.43 10.85 4.00
CA TRP A 334 -23.59 10.60 4.88
C TRP A 334 -23.42 11.29 6.23
N GLU A 335 -22.23 11.26 6.83
CA GLU A 335 -21.92 12.00 8.07
C GLU A 335 -22.15 13.52 7.90
N GLN A 336 -21.74 14.11 6.77
CA GLN A 336 -22.00 15.51 6.45
C GLN A 336 -23.50 15.81 6.31
N ALA A 337 -24.30 14.82 5.89
CA ALA A 337 -25.75 14.93 5.81
C ALA A 337 -26.46 14.67 7.15
N GLY A 338 -25.72 14.38 8.22
CA GLY A 338 -26.26 14.08 9.55
C GLY A 338 -26.57 12.60 9.81
N GLU A 339 -26.19 11.72 8.89
CA GLU A 339 -26.38 10.27 9.00
C GLU A 339 -25.04 9.62 9.38
N ALA A 340 -24.78 9.44 10.67
CA ALA A 340 -23.57 8.82 11.17
C ALA A 340 -23.71 7.30 11.26
N TYR A 341 -22.82 6.58 10.57
CA TYR A 341 -22.74 5.12 10.62
C TYR A 341 -21.32 4.70 11.03
N THR A 342 -21.20 3.64 11.82
CA THR A 342 -19.96 2.89 11.97
C THR A 342 -19.75 1.95 10.77
N PHE A 343 -18.53 1.51 10.51
CA PHE A 343 -18.29 0.52 9.46
C PHE A 343 -19.01 -0.81 9.75
N ALA A 344 -19.12 -1.22 11.00
CA ALA A 344 -19.83 -2.43 11.41
C ALA A 344 -21.33 -2.35 11.05
N GLU A 345 -22.00 -1.23 11.38
CA GLU A 345 -23.41 -1.01 10.99
C GLU A 345 -23.59 -1.02 9.48
N LEU A 346 -22.68 -0.43 8.73
CA LEU A 346 -22.73 -0.42 7.25
C LEU A 346 -22.60 -1.85 6.70
N VAL A 347 -21.75 -2.69 7.27
CA VAL A 347 -21.62 -4.10 6.89
C VAL A 347 -22.91 -4.87 7.18
N GLU A 348 -23.51 -4.71 8.38
CA GLU A 348 -24.79 -5.34 8.71
C GLU A 348 -25.93 -4.93 7.75
N LEU A 349 -26.00 -3.66 7.39
CA LEU A 349 -26.97 -3.16 6.42
C LEU A 349 -26.74 -3.78 5.03
N ALA A 350 -25.47 -3.93 4.62
CA ALA A 350 -25.10 -4.56 3.37
C ALA A 350 -25.46 -6.05 3.33
N GLU A 351 -25.31 -6.78 4.44
CA GLU A 351 -25.69 -8.20 4.52
C GLU A 351 -27.18 -8.42 4.27
N ARG A 352 -28.02 -7.47 4.70
CA ARG A 352 -29.48 -7.50 4.51
C ARG A 352 -29.92 -7.03 3.13
N ALA A 353 -29.04 -6.35 2.40
CA ALA A 353 -29.35 -5.83 1.07
C ALA A 353 -29.38 -6.97 0.01
N LYS A 354 -30.16 -6.75 -1.06
CA LYS A 354 -30.26 -7.74 -2.15
C LYS A 354 -28.91 -7.90 -2.87
N PRO A 355 -28.37 -9.13 -2.98
CA PRO A 355 -27.06 -9.37 -3.57
C PRO A 355 -27.04 -9.12 -5.08
N LEU A 356 -25.91 -8.70 -5.59
CA LEU A 356 -25.52 -8.58 -7.00
C LEU A 356 -26.55 -7.80 -7.85
N ARG A 357 -27.21 -6.80 -7.24
CA ARG A 357 -28.26 -5.99 -7.90
C ARG A 357 -27.65 -4.92 -8.80
N SER A 358 -26.65 -4.21 -8.29
CA SER A 358 -25.97 -3.10 -8.94
C SER A 358 -24.46 -3.30 -8.82
N LEU A 359 -23.72 -2.99 -9.88
CA LEU A 359 -22.27 -3.13 -9.93
C LEU A 359 -21.66 -1.85 -10.53
N ILE A 360 -20.48 -1.50 -10.08
CA ILE A 360 -19.67 -0.40 -10.63
C ILE A 360 -18.31 -0.92 -11.04
N ASP A 361 -17.64 -0.29 -12.01
CA ASP A 361 -16.20 -0.45 -12.18
C ASP A 361 -15.51 0.42 -11.15
N PRO A 362 -14.81 -0.15 -10.13
CA PRO A 362 -14.16 0.65 -9.10
C PRO A 362 -13.10 1.60 -9.66
N ASP A 363 -12.49 1.25 -10.79
CA ASP A 363 -11.39 2.00 -11.39
C ASP A 363 -11.86 3.10 -12.36
N ASP A 364 -13.16 3.34 -12.48
CA ASP A 364 -13.67 4.50 -13.22
C ASP A 364 -13.16 5.80 -12.57
N LEU A 365 -12.56 6.68 -13.38
CA LEU A 365 -11.92 7.92 -12.92
C LEU A 365 -12.84 8.86 -12.15
N ARG A 366 -14.18 8.77 -12.37
CA ARG A 366 -15.17 9.54 -11.59
C ARG A 366 -15.09 9.28 -10.09
N PHE A 367 -14.63 8.09 -9.66
CA PHE A 367 -14.49 7.72 -8.25
C PHE A 367 -13.16 8.16 -7.62
N MET A 368 -12.23 8.73 -8.41
CA MET A 368 -10.93 9.14 -7.90
C MET A 368 -11.01 10.26 -6.85
N ASN A 369 -11.76 11.31 -7.15
CA ASN A 369 -11.91 12.46 -6.26
C ASN A 369 -13.26 13.19 -6.47
N PRO A 370 -14.41 12.52 -6.28
CA PRO A 370 -15.72 13.12 -6.51
C PRO A 370 -16.12 14.11 -5.40
N ALA A 371 -16.92 15.10 -5.75
CA ALA A 371 -17.56 15.98 -4.77
C ALA A 371 -18.64 15.25 -3.95
N ASP A 372 -19.29 14.24 -4.56
CA ASP A 372 -20.38 13.45 -3.96
C ASP A 372 -20.33 12.01 -4.46
N MET A 373 -19.65 11.14 -3.72
CA MET A 373 -19.47 9.73 -4.09
C MET A 373 -20.81 8.96 -4.24
N PRO A 374 -21.77 9.06 -3.32
CA PRO A 374 -23.09 8.44 -3.52
C PRO A 374 -23.78 8.85 -4.82
N GLU A 375 -23.70 10.13 -5.21
CA GLU A 375 -24.34 10.60 -6.45
C GLU A 375 -23.60 10.09 -7.69
N GLU A 376 -22.27 10.00 -7.67
CA GLU A 376 -21.50 9.39 -8.76
C GLU A 376 -21.86 7.91 -8.96
N ILE A 377 -22.03 7.15 -7.88
CA ILE A 377 -22.50 5.76 -7.96
C ILE A 377 -23.91 5.68 -8.55
N ARG A 378 -24.82 6.58 -8.15
CA ARG A 378 -26.18 6.65 -8.73
C ARG A 378 -26.14 6.98 -10.23
N ALA A 379 -25.32 7.97 -10.59
CA ALA A 379 -25.13 8.37 -11.99
C ALA A 379 -24.60 7.20 -12.83
N TYR A 380 -23.54 6.53 -12.34
CA TYR A 380 -22.98 5.35 -13.01
C TYR A 380 -24.02 4.24 -13.23
N CYS A 381 -24.83 3.93 -12.22
CA CYS A 381 -25.88 2.91 -12.34
C CYS A 381 -26.99 3.33 -13.35
N ARG A 382 -27.36 4.62 -13.39
CA ARG A 382 -28.32 5.14 -14.38
C ARG A 382 -27.78 5.03 -15.82
N GLU A 383 -26.55 5.45 -16.02
CA GLU A 383 -25.87 5.45 -17.33
C GLU A 383 -25.70 4.03 -17.88
N THR A 384 -25.43 3.06 -16.99
CA THR A 384 -25.25 1.66 -17.35
C THR A 384 -26.56 0.85 -17.33
N GLY A 385 -27.72 1.51 -17.13
CA GLY A 385 -29.04 0.87 -17.17
C GLY A 385 -29.28 -0.10 -16.01
N GLN A 386 -28.59 0.06 -14.89
CA GLN A 386 -28.71 -0.80 -13.71
C GLN A 386 -29.68 -0.22 -12.68
N PRO A 387 -30.26 -1.05 -11.79
CA PRO A 387 -30.99 -0.55 -10.64
C PRO A 387 -30.11 0.36 -9.79
N VAL A 388 -30.61 1.53 -9.42
CA VAL A 388 -29.88 2.51 -8.59
C VAL A 388 -29.94 2.07 -7.12
N PRO A 389 -28.83 2.08 -6.37
CA PRO A 389 -28.85 1.85 -4.92
C PRO A 389 -29.71 2.90 -4.22
N ASP A 390 -30.58 2.46 -3.31
CA ASP A 390 -31.62 3.27 -2.65
C ASP A 390 -31.46 3.41 -1.12
N SER A 391 -30.46 2.73 -0.54
CA SER A 391 -30.18 2.74 0.89
C SER A 391 -28.68 2.55 1.15
N PRO A 392 -28.15 2.99 2.31
CA PRO A 392 -26.73 2.80 2.65
C PRO A 392 -26.28 1.35 2.49
N GLY A 393 -27.08 0.38 2.92
CA GLY A 393 -26.79 -1.05 2.75
C GLY A 393 -26.66 -1.48 1.28
N ALA A 394 -27.53 -0.93 0.39
CA ALA A 394 -27.48 -1.22 -1.05
C ALA A 394 -26.22 -0.61 -1.70
N PHE A 395 -25.79 0.60 -1.29
CA PHE A 395 -24.53 1.19 -1.73
C PHE A 395 -23.32 0.36 -1.31
N VAL A 396 -23.25 0.01 -0.01
CA VAL A 396 -22.13 -0.77 0.52
C VAL A 396 -22.07 -2.13 -0.16
N ARG A 397 -23.22 -2.78 -0.36
CA ARG A 397 -23.29 -4.07 -1.06
C ARG A 397 -22.77 -3.96 -2.50
N CYS A 398 -23.22 -2.93 -3.24
CA CYS A 398 -22.74 -2.64 -4.59
C CYS A 398 -21.23 -2.46 -4.62
N ILE A 399 -20.66 -1.67 -3.72
CA ILE A 399 -19.22 -1.42 -3.64
C ILE A 399 -18.44 -2.71 -3.36
N LEU A 400 -18.82 -3.46 -2.31
CA LEU A 400 -18.07 -4.65 -1.88
C LEU A 400 -18.15 -5.78 -2.91
N GLU A 401 -19.29 -5.98 -3.57
CA GLU A 401 -19.46 -6.98 -4.63
C GLU A 401 -18.67 -6.60 -5.89
N SER A 402 -18.64 -5.31 -6.23
CA SER A 402 -17.83 -4.81 -7.34
C SER A 402 -16.34 -4.98 -7.09
N LEU A 403 -15.86 -4.69 -5.86
CA LEU A 403 -14.48 -4.94 -5.47
C LEU A 403 -14.13 -6.42 -5.55
N ALA A 404 -14.99 -7.31 -5.04
CA ALA A 404 -14.76 -8.75 -5.10
C ALA A 404 -14.65 -9.28 -6.55
N LEU A 405 -15.51 -8.78 -7.47
CA LEU A 405 -15.44 -9.11 -8.89
C LEU A 405 -14.20 -8.52 -9.56
N ARG A 406 -13.78 -7.32 -9.17
CA ARG A 406 -12.54 -6.72 -9.67
C ARG A 406 -11.32 -7.52 -9.22
N TYR A 407 -11.28 -7.97 -7.97
CA TYR A 407 -10.20 -8.84 -7.46
C TYR A 407 -10.15 -10.17 -8.22
N ARG A 408 -11.30 -10.78 -8.52
CA ARG A 408 -11.36 -11.96 -9.40
C ARG A 408 -10.75 -11.67 -10.77
N GLN A 409 -11.15 -10.60 -11.43
CA GLN A 409 -10.67 -10.24 -12.76
C GLN A 409 -9.15 -10.04 -12.77
N VAL A 410 -8.62 -9.30 -11.78
CA VAL A 410 -7.19 -9.02 -11.69
C VAL A 410 -6.40 -10.28 -11.35
N LEU A 411 -6.93 -11.16 -10.49
CA LEU A 411 -6.33 -12.46 -10.17
C LEU A 411 -6.21 -13.35 -11.41
N GLU A 412 -7.29 -13.45 -12.20
CA GLU A 412 -7.31 -14.23 -13.46
C GLU A 412 -6.33 -13.63 -14.49
N GLN A 413 -6.27 -12.31 -14.61
CA GLN A 413 -5.30 -11.61 -15.46
C GLN A 413 -3.85 -11.86 -15.03
N ALA A 414 -3.56 -11.84 -13.73
CA ALA A 414 -2.22 -12.15 -13.21
C ALA A 414 -1.82 -13.61 -13.49
N GLU A 415 -2.76 -14.56 -13.37
CA GLU A 415 -2.54 -15.96 -13.75
C GLU A 415 -2.20 -16.11 -15.25
N GLU A 416 -2.94 -15.44 -16.11
CA GLU A 416 -2.67 -15.46 -17.57
C GLU A 416 -1.31 -14.83 -17.92
N LEU A 417 -0.96 -13.69 -17.31
CA LEU A 417 0.29 -12.98 -17.58
C LEU A 417 1.51 -13.76 -17.09
N THR A 418 1.42 -14.43 -15.95
CA THR A 418 2.54 -15.17 -15.35
C THR A 418 2.60 -16.65 -15.76
N GLY A 419 1.52 -17.19 -16.34
CA GLY A 419 1.39 -18.62 -16.58
C GLY A 419 1.25 -19.45 -15.30
N SER A 420 1.06 -18.81 -14.15
CA SER A 420 0.90 -19.45 -12.84
C SER A 420 -0.58 -19.60 -12.48
N ARG A 421 -0.91 -20.59 -11.65
CA ARG A 421 -2.23 -20.70 -11.04
C ARG A 421 -2.09 -20.61 -9.53
N PHE A 422 -2.85 -19.71 -8.92
CA PHE A 422 -2.78 -19.47 -7.48
C PHE A 422 -3.81 -20.35 -6.74
N ALA A 423 -3.41 -20.93 -5.62
CA ALA A 423 -4.29 -21.77 -4.80
C ALA A 423 -5.44 -20.98 -4.15
N GLY A 424 -5.23 -19.70 -3.91
CA GLY A 424 -6.17 -18.76 -3.31
C GLY A 424 -5.58 -17.37 -3.28
N LEU A 425 -6.11 -16.50 -2.41
CA LEU A 425 -5.67 -15.10 -2.28
C LEU A 425 -5.33 -14.78 -0.83
N HIS A 426 -4.10 -14.35 -0.58
CA HIS A 426 -3.73 -13.76 0.71
C HIS A 426 -4.21 -12.30 0.77
N MET A 427 -5.13 -11.99 1.68
CA MET A 427 -5.56 -10.62 1.92
C MET A 427 -4.94 -10.10 3.21
N VAL A 428 -4.29 -8.94 3.14
CA VAL A 428 -3.61 -8.30 4.27
C VAL A 428 -4.01 -6.82 4.38
N GLY A 429 -3.64 -6.17 5.47
CA GLY A 429 -3.93 -4.76 5.70
C GLY A 429 -5.29 -4.50 6.36
N GLY A 430 -5.58 -3.23 6.68
CA GLY A 430 -6.76 -2.85 7.47
C GLY A 430 -8.12 -3.21 6.86
N GLY A 431 -8.19 -3.37 5.54
CA GLY A 431 -9.43 -3.70 4.83
C GLY A 431 -9.98 -5.09 5.12
N ILE A 432 -9.14 -6.03 5.60
CA ILE A 432 -9.60 -7.39 5.97
C ILE A 432 -10.50 -7.42 7.21
N GLN A 433 -10.55 -6.33 7.99
CA GLN A 433 -11.52 -6.17 9.08
C GLN A 433 -12.96 -6.12 8.56
N ASN A 434 -13.15 -5.85 7.27
CA ASN A 434 -14.43 -6.03 6.59
C ASN A 434 -14.59 -7.50 6.19
N GLU A 435 -15.08 -8.34 7.12
CA GLU A 435 -15.28 -9.77 6.89
C GLU A 435 -16.21 -10.07 5.71
N LEU A 436 -17.19 -9.20 5.46
CA LEU A 436 -18.08 -9.37 4.31
C LEU A 436 -17.30 -9.26 2.99
N LEU A 437 -16.36 -8.34 2.87
CA LEU A 437 -15.49 -8.23 1.70
C LEU A 437 -14.65 -9.51 1.51
N CYS A 438 -14.07 -10.05 2.59
CA CYS A 438 -13.29 -11.29 2.53
C CYS A 438 -14.16 -12.48 2.06
N ARG A 439 -15.37 -12.62 2.61
CA ARG A 439 -16.33 -13.66 2.19
C ARG A 439 -16.74 -13.50 0.73
N LEU A 440 -17.13 -12.27 0.32
CA LEU A 440 -17.52 -12.00 -1.06
C LEU A 440 -16.38 -12.23 -2.04
N THR A 441 -15.15 -11.94 -1.64
CA THR A 441 -13.95 -12.22 -2.45
C THR A 441 -13.76 -13.73 -2.64
N ALA A 442 -13.83 -14.53 -1.56
CA ALA A 442 -13.73 -15.99 -1.67
C ALA A 442 -14.81 -16.57 -2.60
N GLU A 443 -16.05 -16.08 -2.49
CA GLU A 443 -17.16 -16.46 -3.38
C GLU A 443 -16.89 -16.07 -4.84
N ALA A 444 -16.41 -14.85 -5.07
CA ALA A 444 -16.17 -14.35 -6.42
C ALA A 444 -15.03 -15.09 -7.13
N ILE A 445 -13.91 -15.36 -6.42
CA ILE A 445 -12.76 -16.06 -6.99
C ILE A 445 -12.94 -17.60 -7.01
N GLY A 446 -13.91 -18.12 -6.25
CA GLY A 446 -14.16 -19.56 -6.12
C GLY A 446 -13.02 -20.33 -5.45
N ARG A 447 -12.24 -19.67 -4.59
CA ARG A 447 -11.03 -20.21 -3.92
C ARG A 447 -10.91 -19.63 -2.52
N PRO A 448 -10.07 -20.24 -1.64
CA PRO A 448 -9.81 -19.69 -0.31
C PRO A 448 -9.25 -18.28 -0.33
N VAL A 449 -9.65 -17.49 0.66
CA VAL A 449 -9.04 -16.22 1.04
C VAL A 449 -8.43 -16.40 2.43
N TRP A 450 -7.14 -16.15 2.56
CA TRP A 450 -6.40 -16.14 3.82
C TRP A 450 -6.25 -14.67 4.26
N ALA A 451 -7.04 -14.26 5.26
CA ALA A 451 -7.08 -12.88 5.73
C ALA A 451 -6.21 -12.67 6.98
N GLY A 452 -5.13 -11.94 6.84
CA GLY A 452 -4.16 -11.60 7.89
C GLY A 452 -2.72 -11.59 7.41
N PRO A 453 -1.85 -10.86 8.12
CA PRO A 453 -2.11 -9.99 9.26
C PRO A 453 -2.76 -8.64 8.87
N VAL A 454 -3.42 -7.98 9.85
CA VAL A 454 -4.03 -6.65 9.67
C VAL A 454 -2.95 -5.57 9.50
N GLU A 455 -1.90 -5.62 10.31
CA GLU A 455 -0.82 -4.64 10.34
C GLU A 455 0.37 -5.07 9.46
N ALA A 456 0.08 -5.55 8.24
CA ALA A 456 1.08 -6.17 7.38
C ALA A 456 2.23 -5.21 7.00
N SER A 457 1.95 -3.93 6.68
CA SER A 457 2.99 -2.94 6.34
C SER A 457 3.96 -2.75 7.51
N ALA A 458 3.43 -2.50 8.70
CA ALA A 458 4.26 -2.37 9.90
C ALA A 458 5.05 -3.65 10.19
N ILE A 459 4.44 -4.83 10.03
CA ILE A 459 5.12 -6.12 10.25
C ILE A 459 6.26 -6.30 9.25
N GLY A 460 6.05 -6.06 7.96
CA GLY A 460 7.11 -6.17 6.94
C GLY A 460 8.26 -5.20 7.20
N ASN A 461 7.94 -3.95 7.58
CA ASN A 461 8.94 -2.98 8.04
C ASN A 461 9.76 -3.54 9.22
N LEU A 462 9.11 -4.06 10.26
CA LEU A 462 9.78 -4.68 11.42
C LEU A 462 10.64 -5.88 11.01
N LEU A 463 10.18 -6.75 10.10
CA LEU A 463 10.94 -7.91 9.63
C LEU A 463 12.25 -7.50 8.95
N VAL A 464 12.22 -6.48 8.09
CA VAL A 464 13.42 -5.98 7.41
C VAL A 464 14.39 -5.38 8.43
N GLN A 465 13.92 -4.60 9.42
CA GLN A 465 14.76 -4.07 10.48
C GLN A 465 15.40 -5.19 11.33
N LEU A 466 14.59 -6.16 11.77
CA LEU A 466 15.06 -7.29 12.60
C LEU A 466 16.11 -8.14 11.86
N ARG A 467 15.92 -8.36 10.55
CA ARG A 467 16.91 -9.02 9.71
C ARG A 467 18.21 -8.19 9.61
N THR A 468 18.11 -6.91 9.36
CA THR A 468 19.25 -6.00 9.25
C THR A 468 20.04 -5.92 10.56
N SER A 469 19.36 -6.01 11.70
CA SER A 469 19.97 -6.04 13.04
C SER A 469 20.49 -7.43 13.43
N GLY A 470 20.35 -8.46 12.58
CA GLY A 470 20.85 -9.81 12.80
C GLY A 470 19.99 -10.70 13.72
N TRP A 471 18.75 -10.28 14.05
CA TRP A 471 17.80 -11.06 14.86
C TRP A 471 17.05 -12.11 14.04
N LEU A 472 17.00 -11.95 12.73
CA LEU A 472 16.52 -12.92 11.75
C LEU A 472 17.63 -13.20 10.75
N LYS A 473 17.77 -14.44 10.36
CA LYS A 473 18.73 -14.90 9.36
C LYS A 473 18.35 -14.41 7.96
N ASP A 474 17.09 -14.54 7.62
CA ASP A 474 16.50 -14.21 6.33
C ASP A 474 15.01 -13.86 6.46
N LEU A 475 14.39 -13.47 5.37
CA LEU A 475 12.97 -13.12 5.37
C LEU A 475 12.09 -14.37 5.60
N GLN A 476 12.53 -15.56 5.19
CA GLN A 476 11.77 -16.80 5.38
C GLN A 476 11.60 -17.12 6.87
N GLU A 477 12.66 -16.98 7.69
CA GLU A 477 12.54 -17.08 9.15
C GLU A 477 11.55 -16.04 9.71
N GLY A 478 11.56 -14.84 9.13
CA GLY A 478 10.57 -13.79 9.47
C GLY A 478 9.14 -14.22 9.17
N LEU A 479 8.90 -14.83 8.02
CA LEU A 479 7.55 -15.31 7.63
C LEU A 479 7.07 -16.46 8.54
N GLU A 480 7.95 -17.37 8.94
CA GLU A 480 7.60 -18.40 9.94
C GLU A 480 7.24 -17.76 11.29
N LEU A 481 7.95 -16.70 11.66
CA LEU A 481 7.61 -15.92 12.85
C LEU A 481 6.24 -15.24 12.74
N VAL A 482 5.90 -14.69 11.56
CA VAL A 482 4.57 -14.11 11.29
C VAL A 482 3.47 -15.16 11.44
N LYS A 483 3.64 -16.35 10.84
CA LYS A 483 2.69 -17.47 10.97
C LYS A 483 2.46 -17.88 12.42
N ALA A 484 3.53 -17.96 13.22
CA ALA A 484 3.47 -18.33 14.62
C ALA A 484 2.80 -17.25 15.49
N SER A 485 2.87 -15.97 15.08
CA SER A 485 2.46 -14.83 15.89
C SER A 485 1.07 -14.29 15.54
N PHE A 486 0.69 -14.34 14.26
CA PHE A 486 -0.54 -13.72 13.76
C PHE A 486 -1.39 -14.76 13.03
N PRO A 487 -2.38 -15.36 13.71
CA PRO A 487 -3.29 -16.28 13.04
C PRO A 487 -4.07 -15.54 11.95
N PHE A 488 -4.19 -16.14 10.77
CA PHE A 488 -5.04 -15.65 9.71
C PHE A 488 -6.38 -16.38 9.70
N GLN A 489 -7.44 -15.67 9.37
CA GLN A 489 -8.75 -16.24 9.19
C GLN A 489 -8.90 -16.75 7.75
N VAL A 490 -9.43 -17.96 7.61
CA VAL A 490 -9.67 -18.55 6.29
C VAL A 490 -11.13 -18.40 5.93
N TYR A 491 -11.39 -17.82 4.76
CA TYR A 491 -12.72 -17.74 4.16
C TYR A 491 -12.76 -18.65 2.94
N GLU A 492 -13.56 -19.71 3.03
CA GLU A 492 -13.82 -20.63 1.93
C GLU A 492 -15.09 -20.20 1.18
N PRO A 493 -15.20 -20.46 -0.13
CA PRO A 493 -16.48 -20.40 -0.80
C PRO A 493 -17.49 -21.28 -0.06
N LYS A 494 -18.70 -20.78 0.18
CA LYS A 494 -19.71 -21.52 0.93
C LYS A 494 -19.90 -22.92 0.34
N GLN A 495 -19.94 -23.91 1.22
CA GLN A 495 -20.28 -25.27 0.86
C GLN A 495 -21.70 -25.56 1.34
N GLU A 496 -22.60 -25.76 0.40
CA GLU A 496 -24.02 -26.08 0.59
C GLU A 496 -24.36 -27.34 -0.19
N THR A 497 -25.62 -27.62 -0.39
CA THR A 497 -26.02 -28.72 -1.29
C THR A 497 -25.51 -28.47 -2.72
N GLU A 498 -25.31 -29.55 -3.48
CA GLU A 498 -24.80 -29.45 -4.86
C GLU A 498 -25.62 -28.47 -5.72
N LEU A 499 -26.97 -28.55 -5.60
CA LEU A 499 -27.88 -27.65 -6.31
C LEU A 499 -27.76 -26.19 -5.89
N GLU A 500 -27.52 -25.90 -4.61
CA GLU A 500 -27.32 -24.53 -4.10
C GLU A 500 -25.96 -23.98 -4.54
N ASN A 501 -24.92 -24.81 -4.54
CA ASN A 501 -23.59 -24.48 -5.06
C ASN A 501 -23.65 -24.16 -6.55
N GLU A 502 -24.35 -24.94 -7.36
CA GLU A 502 -24.54 -24.67 -8.79
C GLU A 502 -25.25 -23.34 -9.03
N LYS A 503 -26.34 -23.08 -8.30
CA LYS A 503 -27.10 -21.81 -8.41
C LYS A 503 -26.24 -20.61 -8.03
N ARG A 504 -25.46 -20.72 -6.96
CA ARG A 504 -24.56 -19.65 -6.50
C ARG A 504 -23.45 -19.39 -7.50
N THR A 505 -22.80 -20.45 -8.00
CA THR A 505 -21.77 -20.36 -9.04
C THR A 505 -22.32 -19.69 -10.31
N ALA A 506 -23.51 -20.08 -10.75
CA ALA A 506 -24.18 -19.46 -11.89
C ALA A 506 -24.50 -17.97 -11.63
N LEU A 507 -24.92 -17.62 -10.42
CA LEU A 507 -25.21 -16.24 -10.04
C LEU A 507 -23.95 -15.35 -10.10
N TRP A 508 -22.82 -15.83 -9.54
CA TRP A 508 -21.54 -15.12 -9.60
C TRP A 508 -20.98 -15.06 -11.03
N ALA A 509 -21.12 -16.11 -11.83
CA ALA A 509 -20.73 -16.11 -13.24
C ALA A 509 -21.52 -15.07 -14.05
N ALA A 510 -22.84 -15.02 -13.90
CA ALA A 510 -23.68 -14.02 -14.56
C ALA A 510 -23.37 -12.58 -14.09
N ALA A 511 -23.03 -12.39 -12.82
CA ALA A 511 -22.60 -11.10 -12.30
C ALA A 511 -21.24 -10.69 -12.88
N TYR A 512 -20.30 -11.62 -12.99
CA TYR A 512 -18.99 -11.38 -13.59
C TYR A 512 -19.07 -11.00 -15.06
N GLU A 513 -19.89 -11.69 -15.86
CA GLU A 513 -20.14 -11.33 -17.26
C GLU A 513 -20.74 -9.91 -17.40
N ARG A 514 -21.62 -9.51 -16.47
CA ARG A 514 -22.13 -8.14 -16.44
C ARG A 514 -21.04 -7.14 -16.09
N PHE A 515 -20.23 -7.46 -15.10
CA PHE A 515 -19.12 -6.63 -14.63
C PHE A 515 -18.09 -6.37 -15.75
N GLU A 516 -17.68 -7.41 -16.48
CA GLU A 516 -16.75 -7.27 -17.61
C GLU A 516 -17.28 -6.34 -18.71
N ARG A 517 -18.60 -6.30 -18.94
CA ARG A 517 -19.21 -5.39 -19.91
C ARG A 517 -19.16 -3.93 -19.47
N LEU A 518 -19.17 -3.66 -18.15
CA LEU A 518 -19.08 -2.29 -17.63
C LEU A 518 -17.73 -1.64 -17.98
N GLY A 519 -16.62 -2.36 -17.79
CA GLY A 519 -15.27 -1.86 -18.12
C GLY A 519 -15.01 -1.67 -19.62
N ARG A 520 -15.84 -2.24 -20.51
CA ARG A 520 -15.73 -2.06 -21.97
C ARG A 520 -16.58 -0.92 -22.52
N SER A 521 -17.48 -0.38 -21.73
CA SER A 521 -18.51 0.58 -22.19
C SER A 521 -18.08 2.04 -22.07
N ILE A 522 -16.90 2.30 -21.49
CA ILE A 522 -16.38 3.67 -21.33
C ILE A 522 -15.13 3.77 -22.22
N PRO A 523 -15.15 4.62 -23.30
CA PRO A 523 -13.94 4.92 -24.04
C PRO A 523 -12.91 5.59 -23.13
N CYS A 524 -11.68 5.09 -23.13
CA CYS A 524 -10.52 5.74 -22.50
C CYS A 524 -10.32 7.14 -23.05
#